data_18852bf91627340fdff06a7d8aec0ff0
#
_entry.id   18852bf91627340fdff06a7d8aec0ff0
#
_cell.length_a   1.000
_cell.length_b   1.000
_cell.length_c   1.000
_cell.angle_alpha   90.00
_cell.angle_beta   90.00
_cell.angle_gamma   90.00
#
_symmetry.space_group_name_H-M   'P 1'
#
loop_
_entity.id
_entity.type
_entity.pdbx_description
1 polymer ?
#
loop_
_entity_poly.entity_id
_entity_poly.type
_entity_poly.pdbx_seq_one_letter_code
_entity_poly.pdbx_strand_id
1 'polypeptide(L)'
;QRAGRRLKEAAERLRRSVFVEGQVPEGRRRSAQLHAEADEVYLRGRGQPVVLKLGVAYEGKQAVGSNRQALRERRVVAGVMPGTAFWEQASAYWGTHWDLSAVQACYLGGDGAHWVKQGLQYFPRACYRLDPFHLRRALREALSPSEETYAQVCRAIEAGDWAGVESALRQALRGRRGPARERLLRLRGYLREHWDGIVASGEAPRLGAIEAEVFHVLARRMKRHGARWSERGADHLARLLSERVDPHWRAVLGGRPLQISPGVRQATRQAVQRVMRQLEED
;
A
#
# COMPACT_ATOMS: atom_id res chain seq x y z
N GLN A 1 -0.92 22.95 -6.68
CA GLN A 1 -2.24 22.52 -7.18
C GLN A 1 -2.24 22.20 -8.69
N ARG A 2 -1.67 23.08 -9.59
CA ARG A 2 -1.64 22.85 -11.05
C ARG A 2 -0.93 21.53 -11.43
N ALA A 3 0.22 21.25 -10.81
CA ALA A 3 0.98 20.04 -11.09
C ALA A 3 0.21 18.76 -10.69
N GLY A 4 -0.38 18.72 -9.47
CA GLY A 4 -1.19 17.58 -9.03
C GLY A 4 -2.41 17.34 -9.91
N ARG A 5 -3.06 18.41 -10.39
CA ARG A 5 -4.15 18.31 -11.36
C ARG A 5 -3.70 17.68 -12.68
N ARG A 6 -2.56 18.10 -13.23
CA ARG A 6 -2.00 17.52 -14.47
C ARG A 6 -1.68 16.04 -14.30
N LEU A 7 -1.15 15.65 -13.14
CA LEU A 7 -0.90 14.25 -12.83
C LEU A 7 -2.21 13.45 -12.78
N LYS A 8 -3.26 13.99 -12.16
CA LYS A 8 -4.58 13.37 -12.14
C LYS A 8 -5.14 13.20 -13.55
N GLU A 9 -5.15 14.26 -14.34
CA GLU A 9 -5.67 14.25 -15.71
C GLU A 9 -4.91 13.26 -16.61
N ALA A 10 -3.59 13.15 -16.44
CA ALA A 10 -2.79 12.21 -17.22
C ALA A 10 -3.03 10.75 -16.79
N ALA A 11 -3.14 10.50 -15.49
CA ALA A 11 -3.49 9.18 -14.99
C ALA A 11 -4.88 8.74 -15.45
N GLU A 12 -5.84 9.66 -15.49
CA GLU A 12 -7.19 9.40 -15.98
C GLU A 12 -7.21 9.14 -17.50
N ARG A 13 -6.42 9.91 -18.29
CA ARG A 13 -6.27 9.62 -19.73
C ARG A 13 -5.70 8.22 -19.97
N LEU A 14 -4.64 7.85 -19.25
CA LEU A 14 -4.04 6.52 -19.35
C LEU A 14 -5.06 5.43 -18.98
N ARG A 15 -5.78 5.59 -17.88
CA ARG A 15 -6.84 4.65 -17.47
C ARG A 15 -7.90 4.49 -18.55
N ARG A 16 -8.37 5.60 -19.12
CA ARG A 16 -9.37 5.57 -20.20
C ARG A 16 -8.86 4.91 -21.47
N SER A 17 -7.62 5.20 -21.88
CA SER A 17 -7.04 4.57 -23.07
C SER A 17 -6.99 3.03 -22.94
N VAL A 18 -6.74 2.53 -21.73
CA VAL A 18 -6.71 1.07 -21.49
C VAL A 18 -8.13 0.50 -21.35
N PHE A 19 -8.94 1.04 -20.43
CA PHE A 19 -10.19 0.39 -20.02
C PHE A 19 -11.43 0.83 -20.81
N VAL A 20 -11.35 1.93 -21.55
CA VAL A 20 -12.45 2.41 -22.39
C VAL A 20 -12.12 2.25 -23.88
N GLU A 21 -10.88 2.54 -24.26
CA GLU A 21 -10.44 2.53 -25.67
C GLU A 21 -9.73 1.22 -26.06
N GLY A 22 -9.47 0.33 -25.09
CA GLY A 22 -8.89 -1.00 -25.32
C GLY A 22 -7.41 -1.00 -25.72
N GLN A 23 -6.69 0.09 -25.45
CA GLN A 23 -5.27 0.19 -25.77
C GLN A 23 -4.43 -0.58 -24.75
N VAL A 24 -3.68 -1.57 -25.19
CA VAL A 24 -2.79 -2.34 -24.31
C VAL A 24 -1.55 -1.50 -23.98
N PRO A 25 -1.17 -1.34 -22.70
CA PRO A 25 0.06 -0.65 -22.35
C PRO A 25 1.30 -1.37 -22.89
N GLU A 26 2.28 -0.61 -23.40
CA GLU A 26 3.47 -1.14 -24.05
C GLU A 26 4.67 -1.33 -23.09
N GLY A 27 4.45 -1.91 -21.92
CA GLY A 27 5.53 -2.24 -20.99
C GLY A 27 6.49 -3.28 -21.58
N ARG A 28 7.79 -2.97 -21.58
CA ARG A 28 8.82 -3.83 -22.21
C ARG A 28 9.57 -4.69 -21.22
N ARG A 29 9.48 -4.34 -19.91
CA ARG A 29 10.19 -5.08 -18.89
C ARG A 29 9.48 -6.40 -18.59
N ARG A 30 10.21 -7.50 -18.70
CA ARG A 30 9.73 -8.83 -18.35
C ARG A 30 10.15 -9.21 -16.94
N SER A 31 9.21 -9.70 -16.16
CA SER A 31 9.47 -10.27 -14.84
C SER A 31 8.63 -11.52 -14.66
N ALA A 32 9.25 -12.60 -14.19
CA ALA A 32 8.52 -13.83 -13.89
C ALA A 32 7.59 -13.64 -12.67
N GLN A 33 7.99 -12.81 -11.73
CA GLN A 33 7.22 -12.53 -10.51
C GLN A 33 7.01 -11.03 -10.34
N LEU A 34 5.79 -10.65 -9.99
CA LEU A 34 5.43 -9.30 -9.62
C LEU A 34 4.78 -9.29 -8.23
N HIS A 35 5.22 -8.38 -7.38
CA HIS A 35 4.61 -8.12 -6.10
C HIS A 35 3.81 -6.83 -6.20
N ALA A 36 2.56 -6.87 -5.78
CA ALA A 36 1.68 -5.71 -5.71
C ALA A 36 1.11 -5.62 -4.30
N GLU A 37 1.30 -4.52 -3.61
CA GLU A 37 0.75 -4.32 -2.28
C GLU A 37 -0.05 -3.02 -2.23
N ALA A 38 -1.17 -3.01 -1.51
CA ALA A 38 -2.03 -1.83 -1.41
C ALA A 38 -2.63 -1.67 0.00
N ASP A 39 -2.81 -0.40 0.40
CA ASP A 39 -3.38 -0.02 1.69
C ASP A 39 -4.05 1.36 1.63
N GLU A 40 -4.83 1.68 2.66
CA GLU A 40 -5.51 2.96 2.84
C GLU A 40 -4.83 3.84 3.88
N VAL A 41 -4.86 5.14 3.61
CA VAL A 41 -4.37 6.17 4.53
C VAL A 41 -5.51 7.11 4.89
N TYR A 42 -5.91 7.08 6.15
CA TYR A 42 -6.92 7.97 6.68
C TYR A 42 -6.27 9.29 7.12
N LEU A 43 -6.72 10.39 6.53
CA LEU A 43 -6.31 11.75 6.84
C LEU A 43 -7.42 12.52 7.50
N ARG A 44 -7.06 13.48 8.35
CA ARG A 44 -8.01 14.43 8.92
C ARG A 44 -8.50 15.37 7.82
N GLY A 45 -9.77 15.28 7.49
CA GLY A 45 -10.42 16.15 6.52
C GLY A 45 -10.86 17.49 7.14
N ARG A 46 -11.34 18.41 6.30
CA ARG A 46 -11.96 19.68 6.74
C ARG A 46 -13.40 19.49 7.27
N GLY A 47 -14.04 18.40 6.91
CA GLY A 47 -15.33 17.93 7.40
C GLY A 47 -15.24 16.44 7.70
N GLN A 48 -15.41 15.61 6.67
CA GLN A 48 -15.27 14.17 6.77
C GLN A 48 -13.79 13.73 6.62
N PRO A 49 -13.38 12.57 7.15
CA PRO A 49 -12.08 11.99 6.88
C PRO A 49 -11.83 11.82 5.38
N VAL A 50 -10.60 12.06 4.93
CA VAL A 50 -10.19 11.80 3.55
C VAL A 50 -9.42 10.50 3.52
N VAL A 51 -9.86 9.57 2.68
CA VAL A 51 -9.23 8.26 2.50
C VAL A 51 -8.41 8.27 1.22
N LEU A 52 -7.11 8.11 1.36
CA LEU A 52 -6.17 7.90 0.26
C LEU A 52 -5.92 6.42 0.08
N LYS A 53 -5.84 5.97 -1.16
CA LYS A 53 -5.29 4.65 -1.49
C LYS A 53 -3.85 4.80 -1.97
N LEU A 54 -3.00 3.87 -1.57
CA LEU A 54 -1.64 3.73 -2.05
C LEU A 54 -1.41 2.29 -2.46
N GLY A 55 -0.76 2.10 -3.59
CA GLY A 55 -0.27 0.81 -4.04
C GLY A 55 1.14 0.90 -4.56
N VAL A 56 1.88 -0.15 -4.36
CA VAL A 56 3.25 -0.33 -4.84
C VAL A 56 3.37 -1.65 -5.58
N ALA A 57 3.99 -1.62 -6.76
CA ALA A 57 4.42 -2.83 -7.47
C ALA A 57 5.95 -2.88 -7.56
N TYR A 58 6.52 -4.07 -7.47
CA TYR A 58 7.96 -4.28 -7.48
C TYR A 58 8.31 -5.75 -7.80
N GLU A 59 9.57 -6.02 -8.22
CA GLU A 59 10.02 -7.36 -8.63
C GLU A 59 10.61 -8.20 -7.48
N GLY A 60 10.83 -7.60 -6.33
CA GLY A 60 11.43 -8.24 -5.17
C GLY A 60 12.19 -7.25 -4.31
N LYS A 61 12.82 -7.75 -3.26
CA LYS A 61 13.59 -6.95 -2.31
C LYS A 61 15.07 -7.27 -2.47
N GLN A 62 15.92 -6.24 -2.36
CA GLN A 62 17.38 -6.39 -2.37
C GLN A 62 17.98 -5.75 -1.11
N ALA A 63 18.97 -6.39 -0.52
CA ALA A 63 19.72 -5.82 0.59
C ALA A 63 20.54 -4.62 0.11
N VAL A 64 20.43 -3.49 0.81
CA VAL A 64 21.21 -2.26 0.55
C VAL A 64 22.01 -1.82 1.79
N GLY A 65 22.13 -2.70 2.77
CA GLY A 65 22.84 -2.51 4.03
C GLY A 65 22.53 -3.65 5.00
N SER A 66 23.15 -3.68 6.17
CA SER A 66 23.04 -4.79 7.13
C SER A 66 21.58 -5.10 7.55
N ASN A 67 20.70 -4.07 7.66
CA ASN A 67 19.31 -4.23 8.03
C ASN A 67 18.35 -3.42 7.11
N ARG A 68 18.80 -3.07 5.90
CA ARG A 68 18.00 -2.27 4.97
C ARG A 68 17.77 -3.03 3.68
N GLN A 69 16.51 -3.03 3.26
CA GLN A 69 16.09 -3.58 1.97
C GLN A 69 15.49 -2.47 1.11
N ALA A 70 15.77 -2.51 -0.18
CA ALA A 70 15.14 -1.68 -1.18
C ALA A 70 14.26 -2.54 -2.10
N LEU A 71 13.19 -1.96 -2.60
CA LEU A 71 12.32 -2.60 -3.59
C LEU A 71 12.95 -2.44 -4.98
N ARG A 72 13.10 -3.55 -5.71
CA ARG A 72 13.59 -3.52 -7.09
C ARG A 72 12.47 -3.08 -8.02
N GLU A 73 12.79 -2.16 -8.95
CA GLU A 73 11.85 -1.68 -9.97
C GLU A 73 10.52 -1.15 -9.41
N ARG A 74 10.59 -0.47 -8.28
CA ARG A 74 9.42 0.04 -7.59
C ARG A 74 8.60 1.01 -8.43
N ARG A 75 7.28 0.79 -8.50
CA ARG A 75 6.28 1.68 -9.10
C ARG A 75 5.18 1.99 -8.10
N VAL A 76 4.81 3.25 -7.96
CA VAL A 76 3.89 3.72 -6.91
C VAL A 76 2.71 4.45 -7.52
N VAL A 77 1.51 4.11 -7.07
CA VAL A 77 0.26 4.81 -7.39
C VAL A 77 -0.40 5.26 -6.09
N ALA A 78 -0.82 6.52 -6.03
CA ALA A 78 -1.63 6.99 -4.90
C ALA A 78 -2.65 8.04 -5.35
N GLY A 79 -3.77 8.10 -4.62
CA GLY A 79 -4.80 9.10 -4.84
C GLY A 79 -6.08 8.83 -4.04
N VAL A 80 -7.02 9.77 -4.14
CA VAL A 80 -8.37 9.64 -3.58
C VAL A 80 -9.29 9.15 -4.69
N MET A 81 -9.71 7.88 -4.60
CA MET A 81 -10.58 7.25 -5.60
C MET A 81 -11.21 5.95 -5.08
N PRO A 82 -12.32 5.47 -5.69
CA PRO A 82 -12.87 4.13 -5.43
C PRO A 82 -11.87 3.01 -5.75
N GLY A 83 -12.07 1.83 -5.15
CA GLY A 83 -11.17 0.67 -5.32
C GLY A 83 -11.02 0.22 -6.78
N THR A 84 -12.13 0.14 -7.52
CA THR A 84 -12.13 -0.21 -8.96
C THR A 84 -11.27 0.78 -9.76
N ALA A 85 -11.52 2.09 -9.62
CA ALA A 85 -10.75 3.11 -10.34
C ALA A 85 -9.27 3.10 -9.94
N PHE A 86 -8.97 2.74 -8.68
CA PHE A 86 -7.60 2.59 -8.22
C PHE A 86 -6.89 1.45 -8.96
N TRP A 87 -7.49 0.27 -9.05
CA TRP A 87 -6.88 -0.88 -9.69
C TRP A 87 -6.80 -0.74 -11.21
N GLU A 88 -7.79 -0.13 -11.84
CA GLU A 88 -7.72 0.26 -13.26
C GLU A 88 -6.53 1.21 -13.50
N GLN A 89 -6.38 2.25 -12.68
CA GLN A 89 -5.26 3.18 -12.81
C GLN A 89 -3.91 2.50 -12.50
N ALA A 90 -3.84 1.67 -11.47
CA ALA A 90 -2.62 0.98 -11.07
C ALA A 90 -2.17 -0.02 -12.14
N SER A 91 -3.06 -0.87 -12.64
CA SER A 91 -2.72 -1.84 -13.68
C SER A 91 -2.35 -1.17 -15.01
N ALA A 92 -3.07 -0.12 -15.42
CA ALA A 92 -2.72 0.65 -16.59
C ALA A 92 -1.32 1.27 -16.46
N TYR A 93 -1.02 1.90 -15.31
CA TYR A 93 0.28 2.54 -15.08
C TYR A 93 1.41 1.51 -14.96
N TRP A 94 1.23 0.43 -14.21
CA TRP A 94 2.24 -0.61 -14.08
C TRP A 94 2.46 -1.35 -15.40
N GLY A 95 1.42 -1.52 -16.20
CA GLY A 95 1.49 -2.05 -17.56
C GLY A 95 2.31 -1.20 -18.53
N THR A 96 2.53 0.11 -18.27
CA THR A 96 3.46 0.91 -19.07
C THR A 96 4.94 0.58 -18.81
N HIS A 97 5.21 -0.11 -17.69
CA HIS A 97 6.57 -0.52 -17.33
C HIS A 97 6.81 -2.01 -17.59
N TRP A 98 5.93 -2.86 -17.07
CA TRP A 98 6.03 -4.31 -17.25
C TRP A 98 5.14 -4.82 -18.39
N ASP A 99 5.66 -5.79 -19.11
CA ASP A 99 4.84 -6.69 -19.93
C ASP A 99 4.06 -7.62 -18.98
N LEU A 100 2.84 -7.20 -18.61
CA LEU A 100 2.01 -7.95 -17.66
C LEU A 100 1.63 -9.33 -18.19
N SER A 101 1.63 -9.56 -19.51
CA SER A 101 1.34 -10.87 -20.10
C SER A 101 2.45 -11.89 -19.83
N ALA A 102 3.68 -11.42 -19.64
CA ALA A 102 4.85 -12.25 -19.34
C ALA A 102 4.98 -12.63 -17.85
N VAL A 103 4.15 -12.04 -16.96
CA VAL A 103 4.17 -12.34 -15.53
C VAL A 103 3.64 -13.75 -15.28
N GLN A 104 4.45 -14.60 -14.64
CA GLN A 104 4.09 -15.97 -14.30
C GLN A 104 3.38 -16.08 -12.94
N ALA A 105 3.67 -15.19 -12.01
CA ALA A 105 3.02 -15.09 -10.71
C ALA A 105 2.93 -13.64 -10.24
N CYS A 106 1.74 -13.21 -9.83
CA CYS A 106 1.53 -11.92 -9.17
C CYS A 106 1.06 -12.14 -7.73
N TYR A 107 1.81 -11.60 -6.75
CA TYR A 107 1.45 -11.69 -5.34
C TYR A 107 0.85 -10.37 -4.89
N LEU A 108 -0.46 -10.38 -4.61
CA LEU A 108 -1.20 -9.22 -4.17
C LEU A 108 -1.30 -9.18 -2.66
N GLY A 109 -0.69 -8.19 -2.02
CA GLY A 109 -0.64 -8.01 -0.57
C GLY A 109 -1.51 -6.86 -0.04
N GLY A 110 -2.02 -7.02 1.18
CA GLY A 110 -2.72 -5.97 1.90
C GLY A 110 -3.42 -6.47 3.16
N ASP A 111 -4.22 -5.61 3.78
CA ASP A 111 -4.90 -5.83 5.05
C ASP A 111 -6.12 -6.79 5.00
N GLY A 112 -6.51 -7.20 3.80
CA GLY A 112 -7.67 -8.05 3.57
C GLY A 112 -8.95 -7.30 3.20
N ALA A 113 -8.92 -5.98 3.13
CA ALA A 113 -10.06 -5.20 2.69
C ALA A 113 -10.58 -5.65 1.31
N HIS A 114 -11.89 -5.63 1.13
CA HIS A 114 -12.52 -6.08 -0.11
C HIS A 114 -11.94 -5.38 -1.35
N TRP A 115 -11.72 -4.07 -1.29
CA TRP A 115 -11.17 -3.32 -2.40
C TRP A 115 -9.73 -3.75 -2.75
N VAL A 116 -8.92 -4.20 -1.78
CA VAL A 116 -7.58 -4.75 -2.03
C VAL A 116 -7.70 -6.04 -2.82
N LYS A 117 -8.56 -6.96 -2.37
CA LYS A 117 -8.79 -8.24 -3.07
C LYS A 117 -9.35 -8.09 -4.49
N GLN A 118 -10.08 -6.99 -4.78
CA GLN A 118 -10.50 -6.67 -6.15
C GLN A 118 -9.32 -6.58 -7.13
N GLY A 119 -8.13 -6.24 -6.66
CA GLY A 119 -6.91 -6.19 -7.46
C GLY A 119 -6.54 -7.49 -8.15
N LEU A 120 -6.99 -8.63 -7.63
CA LEU A 120 -6.76 -9.94 -8.24
C LEU A 120 -7.27 -10.05 -9.69
N GLN A 121 -8.29 -9.28 -10.04
CA GLN A 121 -8.91 -9.30 -11.38
C GLN A 121 -8.08 -8.56 -12.44
N TYR A 122 -7.09 -7.75 -12.01
CA TYR A 122 -6.32 -6.86 -12.89
C TYR A 122 -4.93 -7.39 -13.24
N PHE A 123 -4.53 -8.51 -12.64
CA PHE A 123 -3.21 -9.08 -12.88
C PHE A 123 -3.30 -10.57 -13.21
N PRO A 124 -2.51 -11.05 -14.21
CA PRO A 124 -2.51 -12.45 -14.55
C PRO A 124 -1.93 -13.29 -13.39
N ARG A 125 -2.50 -14.47 -13.19
CA ARG A 125 -2.05 -15.45 -12.17
C ARG A 125 -1.84 -14.80 -10.78
N ALA A 126 -2.73 -13.87 -10.42
CA ALA A 126 -2.67 -13.19 -9.14
C ALA A 126 -3.15 -14.09 -8.00
N CYS A 127 -2.43 -14.09 -6.88
CA CYS A 127 -2.84 -14.71 -5.65
C CYS A 127 -2.75 -13.70 -4.50
N TYR A 128 -3.76 -13.74 -3.61
CA TYR A 128 -3.81 -12.84 -2.47
C TYR A 128 -2.89 -13.34 -1.34
N ARG A 129 -2.26 -12.37 -0.66
CA ARG A 129 -1.43 -12.59 0.52
C ARG A 129 -1.79 -11.57 1.60
N LEU A 130 -2.12 -12.06 2.78
CA LEU A 130 -2.36 -11.16 3.90
C LEU A 130 -1.05 -10.51 4.34
N ASP A 131 -1.09 -9.19 4.53
CA ASP A 131 0.09 -8.46 5.02
C ASP A 131 0.52 -8.95 6.41
N PRO A 132 1.79 -9.31 6.59
CA PRO A 132 2.29 -9.84 7.85
C PRO A 132 2.20 -8.87 9.04
N PHE A 133 2.21 -7.56 8.79
CA PHE A 133 2.05 -6.57 9.85
C PHE A 133 0.64 -6.62 10.43
N HIS A 134 -0.38 -6.63 9.57
CA HIS A 134 -1.78 -6.71 9.97
C HIS A 134 -2.11 -8.04 10.68
N LEU A 135 -1.58 -9.14 10.17
CA LEU A 135 -1.72 -10.45 10.85
C LEU A 135 -1.12 -10.41 12.26
N ARG A 136 0.13 -9.99 12.41
CA ARG A 136 0.79 -9.90 13.72
C ARG A 136 0.07 -8.97 14.68
N ARG A 137 -0.41 -7.83 14.17
CA ARG A 137 -1.19 -6.89 14.95
C ARG A 137 -2.48 -7.53 15.48
N ALA A 138 -3.27 -8.16 14.62
CA ALA A 138 -4.51 -8.82 15.00
C ALA A 138 -4.27 -9.93 16.06
N LEU A 139 -3.22 -10.74 15.87
CA LEU A 139 -2.82 -11.76 16.83
C LEU A 139 -2.46 -11.16 18.20
N ARG A 140 -1.62 -10.12 18.22
CA ARG A 140 -1.21 -9.46 19.46
C ARG A 140 -2.37 -8.77 20.17
N GLU A 141 -3.21 -8.03 19.47
CA GLU A 141 -4.38 -7.35 20.05
C GLU A 141 -5.37 -8.31 20.73
N ALA A 142 -5.52 -9.53 20.19
CA ALA A 142 -6.46 -10.50 20.73
C ALA A 142 -5.84 -11.45 21.76
N LEU A 143 -4.55 -11.78 21.62
CA LEU A 143 -3.89 -12.84 22.40
C LEU A 143 -2.88 -12.30 23.42
N SER A 144 -2.60 -10.99 23.48
CA SER A 144 -1.58 -10.41 24.35
C SER A 144 -1.62 -10.79 25.84
N PRO A 145 -2.76 -11.17 26.43
CA PRO A 145 -2.77 -11.66 27.82
C PRO A 145 -2.15 -13.04 28.01
N SER A 146 -1.89 -13.81 26.93
CA SER A 146 -1.37 -15.18 27.00
C SER A 146 -0.32 -15.41 25.90
N GLU A 147 0.95 -15.28 26.28
CA GLU A 147 2.08 -15.61 25.38
C GLU A 147 2.07 -17.08 24.93
N GLU A 148 1.59 -17.98 25.78
CA GLU A 148 1.48 -19.39 25.42
C GLU A 148 0.48 -19.61 24.29
N THR A 149 -0.73 -19.04 24.41
CA THR A 149 -1.75 -19.13 23.34
C THR A 149 -1.26 -18.45 22.06
N TYR A 150 -0.60 -17.30 22.18
CA TYR A 150 0.00 -16.62 21.03
C TYR A 150 0.99 -17.52 20.30
N ALA A 151 1.92 -18.15 21.04
CA ALA A 151 2.91 -19.05 20.47
C ALA A 151 2.28 -20.31 19.84
N GLN A 152 1.23 -20.87 20.45
CA GLN A 152 0.51 -22.03 19.91
C GLN A 152 -0.17 -21.67 18.58
N VAL A 153 -0.87 -20.53 18.52
CA VAL A 153 -1.54 -20.08 17.29
C VAL A 153 -0.51 -19.77 16.19
N CYS A 154 0.61 -19.12 16.52
CA CYS A 154 1.67 -18.85 15.55
C CYS A 154 2.26 -20.13 14.95
N ARG A 155 2.58 -21.14 15.79
CA ARG A 155 3.08 -22.45 15.31
C ARG A 155 2.07 -23.15 14.40
N ALA A 156 0.79 -23.13 14.75
CA ALA A 156 -0.26 -23.72 13.93
C ALA A 156 -0.41 -23.00 12.58
N ILE A 157 -0.30 -21.66 12.57
CA ILE A 157 -0.30 -20.87 11.32
C ILE A 157 0.93 -21.22 10.45
N GLU A 158 2.11 -21.30 11.04
CA GLU A 158 3.35 -21.66 10.33
C GLU A 158 3.28 -23.06 9.72
N ALA A 159 2.60 -23.99 10.41
CA ALA A 159 2.36 -25.35 9.94
C ALA A 159 1.19 -25.46 8.93
N GLY A 160 0.45 -24.38 8.67
CA GLY A 160 -0.77 -24.43 7.87
C GLY A 160 -1.89 -25.24 8.51
N ASP A 161 -1.84 -25.44 9.82
CA ASP A 161 -2.78 -26.26 10.58
C ASP A 161 -3.95 -25.41 11.12
N TRP A 162 -5.03 -25.34 10.34
CA TRP A 162 -6.26 -24.69 10.78
C TRP A 162 -6.89 -25.36 12.01
N ALA A 163 -6.82 -26.70 12.13
CA ALA A 163 -7.40 -27.42 13.26
C ALA A 163 -6.67 -27.07 14.57
N GLY A 164 -5.35 -26.93 14.53
CA GLY A 164 -4.53 -26.44 15.62
C GLY A 164 -4.87 -25.00 16.03
N VAL A 165 -5.07 -24.08 15.07
CA VAL A 165 -5.53 -22.72 15.33
C VAL A 165 -6.89 -22.73 16.03
N GLU A 166 -7.86 -23.47 15.49
CA GLU A 166 -9.21 -23.60 16.07
C GLU A 166 -9.16 -24.17 17.50
N SER A 167 -8.33 -25.18 17.75
CA SER A 167 -8.16 -25.81 19.06
C SER A 167 -7.61 -24.79 20.07
N ALA A 168 -6.52 -24.10 19.74
CA ALA A 168 -5.91 -23.09 20.60
C ALA A 168 -6.88 -21.94 20.94
N LEU A 169 -7.58 -21.41 19.92
CA LEU A 169 -8.56 -20.35 20.14
C LEU A 169 -9.78 -20.82 20.94
N ARG A 170 -10.24 -22.08 20.75
CA ARG A 170 -11.33 -22.66 21.52
C ARG A 170 -10.93 -22.81 22.98
N GLN A 171 -9.71 -23.22 23.26
CA GLN A 171 -9.17 -23.29 24.61
C GLN A 171 -9.11 -21.92 25.28
N ALA A 172 -8.60 -20.89 24.52
CA ALA A 172 -8.54 -19.51 24.99
C ALA A 172 -9.92 -18.88 25.27
N LEU A 173 -10.97 -19.34 24.59
CA LEU A 173 -12.35 -18.87 24.80
C LEU A 173 -12.99 -19.45 26.08
N ARG A 174 -12.46 -20.55 26.66
CA ARG A 174 -13.01 -21.15 27.88
C ARG A 174 -12.94 -20.15 29.04
N GLY A 175 -14.08 -19.94 29.70
CA GLY A 175 -14.19 -19.02 30.84
C GLY A 175 -14.11 -17.53 30.49
N ARG A 176 -13.87 -17.14 29.23
CA ARG A 176 -13.83 -15.74 28.81
C ARG A 176 -15.23 -15.18 28.56
N ARG A 177 -15.47 -13.94 29.01
CA ARG A 177 -16.73 -13.21 28.83
C ARG A 177 -16.46 -11.79 28.32
N GLY A 178 -17.53 -11.09 27.88
CA GLY A 178 -17.48 -9.68 27.47
C GLY A 178 -16.44 -9.38 26.38
N PRO A 179 -15.78 -8.21 26.45
CA PRO A 179 -14.89 -7.72 25.38
C PRO A 179 -13.71 -8.65 25.04
N ALA A 180 -13.20 -9.41 26.03
CA ALA A 180 -12.12 -10.37 25.79
C ALA A 180 -12.58 -11.53 24.90
N ARG A 181 -13.78 -12.06 25.16
CA ARG A 181 -14.39 -13.10 24.32
C ARG A 181 -14.65 -12.61 22.90
N GLU A 182 -15.18 -11.39 22.77
CA GLU A 182 -15.47 -10.79 21.47
C GLU A 182 -14.21 -10.58 20.62
N ARG A 183 -13.08 -10.14 21.22
CA ARG A 183 -11.80 -10.03 20.52
C ARG A 183 -11.33 -11.37 19.96
N LEU A 184 -11.42 -12.43 20.74
CA LEU A 184 -11.04 -13.78 20.27
C LEU A 184 -11.95 -14.29 19.16
N LEU A 185 -13.27 -14.05 19.23
CA LEU A 185 -14.20 -14.41 18.17
C LEU A 185 -13.94 -13.62 16.88
N ARG A 186 -13.65 -12.32 16.99
CA ARG A 186 -13.26 -11.49 15.84
C ARG A 186 -11.95 -12.00 15.22
N LEU A 187 -10.94 -12.30 16.05
CA LEU A 187 -9.69 -12.88 15.55
C LEU A 187 -9.94 -14.20 14.81
N ARG A 188 -10.75 -15.09 15.37
CA ARG A 188 -11.10 -16.36 14.73
C ARG A 188 -11.76 -16.14 13.37
N GLY A 189 -12.73 -15.24 13.28
CA GLY A 189 -13.38 -14.86 12.02
C GLY A 189 -12.39 -14.30 11.01
N TYR A 190 -11.55 -13.38 11.45
CA TYR A 190 -10.50 -12.77 10.62
C TYR A 190 -9.51 -13.80 10.07
N LEU A 191 -8.98 -14.70 10.91
CA LEU A 191 -8.06 -15.74 10.46
C LEU A 191 -8.73 -16.68 9.46
N ARG A 192 -9.99 -17.06 9.70
CA ARG A 192 -10.73 -17.93 8.79
C ARG A 192 -10.99 -17.30 7.43
N GLU A 193 -11.40 -16.04 7.42
CA GLU A 193 -11.68 -15.27 6.19
C GLU A 193 -10.44 -15.09 5.32
N HIS A 194 -9.25 -14.99 5.95
CA HIS A 194 -8.00 -14.73 5.27
C HIS A 194 -7.06 -15.92 5.21
N TRP A 195 -7.53 -17.12 5.57
CA TRP A 195 -6.69 -18.30 5.74
C TRP A 195 -5.85 -18.61 4.50
N ASP A 196 -6.45 -18.60 3.32
CA ASP A 196 -5.76 -18.85 2.06
C ASP A 196 -4.65 -17.81 1.77
N GLY A 197 -4.84 -16.58 2.22
CA GLY A 197 -3.84 -15.52 2.12
C GLY A 197 -2.75 -15.59 3.20
N ILE A 198 -3.03 -16.26 4.32
CA ILE A 198 -2.08 -16.46 5.43
C ILE A 198 -1.19 -17.66 5.13
N VAL A 199 -1.78 -18.79 4.79
CA VAL A 199 -1.09 -20.04 4.50
C VAL A 199 -0.70 -20.08 3.03
N ALA A 200 0.51 -19.64 2.75
CA ALA A 200 1.05 -19.80 1.44
C ALA A 200 1.53 -21.22 1.22
N SER A 201 1.00 -21.89 0.24
CA SER A 201 1.66 -23.06 -0.31
C SER A 201 2.96 -22.68 -1.00
N GLY A 202 4.08 -23.24 -0.56
CA GLY A 202 5.36 -23.14 -1.26
C GLY A 202 6.21 -21.90 -0.95
N GLU A 203 7.14 -21.58 -1.87
CA GLU A 203 8.15 -20.53 -1.77
C GLU A 203 7.62 -19.10 -2.01
N ALA A 204 6.36 -18.83 -1.63
CA ALA A 204 5.79 -17.52 -1.85
C ALA A 204 6.57 -16.45 -1.07
N PRO A 205 6.96 -15.35 -1.72
CA PRO A 205 7.78 -14.33 -1.11
C PRO A 205 7.08 -13.65 0.05
N ARG A 206 7.84 -13.22 1.05
CA ARG A 206 7.32 -12.41 2.16
C ARG A 206 7.06 -10.99 1.67
N LEU A 207 5.80 -10.61 1.62
CA LEU A 207 5.35 -9.23 1.39
C LEU A 207 5.59 -8.35 2.62
N GLY A 208 4.93 -7.21 2.74
CA GLY A 208 5.00 -6.30 3.88
C GLY A 208 5.87 -5.07 3.61
N ALA A 209 5.90 -4.62 2.37
CA ALA A 209 6.49 -3.33 2.01
C ALA A 209 5.49 -2.18 2.17
N ILE A 210 4.20 -2.46 2.11
CA ILE A 210 3.16 -1.44 2.00
C ILE A 210 3.13 -0.49 3.20
N GLU A 211 3.29 -0.98 4.43
CA GLU A 211 3.29 -0.12 5.63
C GLU A 211 4.43 0.91 5.58
N ALA A 212 5.64 0.47 5.19
CA ALA A 212 6.78 1.36 5.01
C ALA A 212 6.54 2.36 3.86
N GLU A 213 5.95 1.93 2.75
CA GLU A 213 5.62 2.80 1.62
C GLU A 213 4.55 3.82 1.99
N VAL A 214 3.49 3.42 2.70
CA VAL A 214 2.47 4.33 3.25
C VAL A 214 3.13 5.41 4.11
N PHE A 215 4.03 5.01 5.02
CA PHE A 215 4.73 5.96 5.88
C PHE A 215 5.63 6.90 5.09
N HIS A 216 6.51 6.37 4.24
CA HIS A 216 7.53 7.14 3.54
C HIS A 216 6.96 8.02 2.43
N VAL A 217 5.96 7.55 1.70
CA VAL A 217 5.35 8.31 0.59
C VAL A 217 4.37 9.33 1.13
N LEU A 218 3.40 8.92 1.96
CA LEU A 218 2.25 9.75 2.34
C LEU A 218 2.28 10.22 3.79
N ALA A 219 2.26 9.28 4.76
CA ALA A 219 1.93 9.59 6.15
C ALA A 219 2.91 10.56 6.79
N ARG A 220 4.20 10.39 6.53
CA ARG A 220 5.27 11.28 7.02
C ARG A 220 5.05 12.76 6.67
N ARG A 221 4.34 13.06 5.57
CA ARG A 221 4.11 14.43 5.10
C ARG A 221 2.68 14.89 5.31
N MET A 222 1.73 13.97 5.34
CA MET A 222 0.31 14.33 5.29
C MET A 222 -0.39 14.18 6.65
N LYS A 223 0.17 13.38 7.61
CA LYS A 223 -0.40 13.19 8.95
C LYS A 223 0.19 14.10 10.04
N ARG A 224 1.17 14.97 9.70
CA ARG A 224 1.87 15.79 10.71
C ARG A 224 1.22 17.17 10.90
N HIS A 225 1.56 17.81 12.04
CA HIS A 225 1.27 19.22 12.35
C HIS A 225 -0.23 19.58 12.32
N GLY A 226 -1.14 18.67 12.68
CA GLY A 226 -2.56 18.94 12.70
C GLY A 226 -3.17 19.27 11.33
N ALA A 227 -2.50 18.92 10.25
CA ALA A 227 -2.95 19.21 8.89
C ALA A 227 -4.35 18.69 8.63
N ARG A 228 -5.20 19.54 8.07
CA ARG A 228 -6.55 19.21 7.61
C ARG A 228 -6.63 19.35 6.09
N TRP A 229 -7.14 18.34 5.44
CA TRP A 229 -7.11 18.24 3.99
C TRP A 229 -8.50 18.43 3.38
N SER A 230 -8.59 19.14 2.26
CA SER A 230 -9.67 18.93 1.32
C SER A 230 -9.35 17.68 0.50
N GLU A 231 -10.38 16.95 0.06
CA GLU A 231 -10.22 15.75 -0.77
C GLU A 231 -9.34 16.02 -2.00
N ARG A 232 -9.65 17.11 -2.74
CA ARG A 232 -8.86 17.55 -3.90
C ARG A 232 -7.41 17.87 -3.55
N GLY A 233 -7.16 18.53 -2.42
CA GLY A 233 -5.82 18.87 -1.97
C GLY A 233 -5.00 17.63 -1.60
N ALA A 234 -5.62 16.69 -0.92
CA ALA A 234 -5.01 15.41 -0.56
C ALA A 234 -4.69 14.57 -1.81
N ASP A 235 -5.63 14.44 -2.76
CA ASP A 235 -5.43 13.71 -4.01
C ASP A 235 -4.26 14.30 -4.82
N HIS A 236 -4.23 15.62 -5.03
CA HIS A 236 -3.17 16.27 -5.78
C HIS A 236 -1.79 16.11 -5.12
N LEU A 237 -1.71 16.21 -3.79
CA LEU A 237 -0.45 16.04 -3.08
C LEU A 237 0.01 14.57 -3.11
N ALA A 238 -0.89 13.62 -2.91
CA ALA A 238 -0.56 12.20 -2.98
C ALA A 238 0.06 11.82 -4.32
N ARG A 239 -0.49 12.30 -5.42
CA ARG A 239 0.04 12.09 -6.78
C ARG A 239 1.43 12.72 -6.97
N LEU A 240 1.65 13.93 -6.46
CA LEU A 240 2.97 14.58 -6.49
C LEU A 240 4.02 13.82 -5.67
N LEU A 241 3.61 13.26 -4.53
CA LEU A 241 4.49 12.46 -3.68
C LEU A 241 4.82 11.12 -4.34
N SER A 242 3.87 10.50 -5.05
CA SER A 242 4.12 9.29 -5.85
C SER A 242 5.10 9.58 -6.99
N GLU A 243 4.90 10.67 -7.76
CA GLU A 243 5.83 11.07 -8.83
C GLU A 243 7.25 11.32 -8.31
N ARG A 244 7.36 11.91 -7.13
CA ARG A 244 8.66 12.18 -6.51
C ARG A 244 9.45 10.91 -6.20
N VAL A 245 8.78 9.85 -5.78
CA VAL A 245 9.42 8.58 -5.39
C VAL A 245 9.48 7.57 -6.52
N ASP A 246 8.70 7.79 -7.55
CA ASP A 246 8.64 7.00 -8.78
C ASP A 246 8.72 7.92 -10.00
N PRO A 247 9.93 8.28 -10.44
CA PRO A 247 10.12 9.20 -11.57
C PRO A 247 9.61 8.68 -12.92
N HIS A 248 9.26 7.41 -13.04
CA HIS A 248 8.67 6.83 -14.25
C HIS A 248 7.37 7.53 -14.65
N TRP A 249 6.63 8.07 -13.70
CA TRP A 249 5.48 8.94 -13.96
C TRP A 249 5.78 10.08 -14.94
N ARG A 250 7.01 10.63 -14.93
CA ARG A 250 7.43 11.71 -15.85
C ARG A 250 7.43 11.24 -17.30
N ALA A 251 7.87 10.02 -17.55
CA ALA A 251 7.86 9.44 -18.89
C ALA A 251 6.42 9.22 -19.38
N VAL A 252 5.54 8.69 -18.52
CA VAL A 252 4.11 8.49 -18.82
C VAL A 252 3.39 9.82 -19.09
N LEU A 253 3.81 10.91 -18.46
CA LEU A 253 3.22 12.24 -18.61
C LEU A 253 3.71 13.01 -19.85
N GLY A 254 4.51 12.41 -20.73
CA GLY A 254 5.05 13.06 -21.92
C GLY A 254 6.25 13.99 -21.67
N GLY A 255 7.06 13.67 -20.68
CA GLY A 255 8.45 14.14 -20.54
C GLY A 255 8.67 15.62 -20.19
N ARG A 256 7.62 16.41 -19.89
CA ARG A 256 7.84 17.77 -19.42
C ARG A 256 8.13 17.80 -17.91
N PRO A 257 9.36 18.18 -17.49
CA PRO A 257 9.66 18.31 -16.07
C PRO A 257 8.69 19.33 -15.45
N LEU A 258 8.24 19.02 -14.22
CA LEU A 258 7.48 19.98 -13.41
C LEU A 258 8.39 21.21 -13.18
N GLN A 259 8.22 22.25 -13.97
CA GLN A 259 8.92 23.51 -13.74
C GLN A 259 8.30 24.17 -12.51
N ILE A 260 9.02 24.11 -11.40
CA ILE A 260 8.74 24.98 -10.25
C ILE A 260 9.12 26.39 -10.71
N SER A 261 8.16 27.31 -10.73
CA SER A 261 8.44 28.69 -11.15
C SER A 261 9.58 29.29 -10.32
N PRO A 262 10.43 30.14 -10.90
CA PRO A 262 11.51 30.78 -10.16
C PRO A 262 11.05 31.49 -8.89
N GLY A 263 9.90 32.14 -8.91
CA GLY A 263 9.31 32.79 -7.73
C GLY A 263 8.96 31.83 -6.60
N VAL A 264 8.45 30.63 -6.90
CA VAL A 264 8.18 29.61 -5.87
C VAL A 264 9.48 29.07 -5.27
N ARG A 265 10.52 28.87 -6.10
CA ARG A 265 11.85 28.44 -5.59
C ARG A 265 12.45 29.52 -4.66
N GLN A 266 12.35 30.78 -5.03
CA GLN A 266 12.84 31.90 -4.23
C GLN A 266 12.08 32.03 -2.90
N ALA A 267 10.74 31.99 -2.95
CA ALA A 267 9.91 32.05 -1.75
C ALA A 267 10.20 30.88 -0.78
N THR A 268 10.41 29.66 -1.30
CA THR A 268 10.78 28.50 -0.50
C THR A 268 12.16 28.67 0.13
N ARG A 269 13.17 29.18 -0.60
CA ARG A 269 14.49 29.45 -0.06
C ARG A 269 14.44 30.50 1.06
N GLN A 270 13.70 31.58 0.85
CA GLN A 270 13.53 32.64 1.85
C GLN A 270 12.81 32.15 3.11
N ALA A 271 11.81 31.26 2.96
CA ALA A 271 11.12 30.65 4.10
C ALA A 271 12.06 29.73 4.90
N VAL A 272 12.85 28.89 4.23
CA VAL A 272 13.84 28.02 4.87
C VAL A 272 14.91 28.86 5.60
N GLN A 273 15.43 29.93 4.96
CA GLN A 273 16.43 30.80 5.57
C GLN A 273 15.90 31.52 6.81
N ARG A 274 14.63 31.94 6.82
CA ARG A 274 13.98 32.53 7.99
C ARG A 274 13.90 31.54 9.16
N VAL A 275 13.46 30.32 8.90
CA VAL A 275 13.39 29.26 9.92
C VAL A 275 14.77 28.91 10.46
N MET A 276 15.79 28.82 9.61
CA MET A 276 17.15 28.52 10.04
C MET A 276 17.73 29.63 10.93
N ARG A 277 17.50 30.91 10.61
CA ARG A 277 17.91 32.01 11.47
C ARG A 277 17.23 32.01 12.85
N GLN A 278 15.92 31.70 12.90
CA GLN A 278 15.19 31.58 14.16
C GLN A 278 15.72 30.44 15.06
N LEU A 279 16.23 29.37 14.44
CA LEU A 279 16.83 28.24 15.18
C LEU A 279 18.29 28.50 15.63
N GLU A 280 18.94 29.53 15.08
CA GLU A 280 20.29 29.95 15.47
C GLU A 280 20.26 31.07 16.56
N GLU A 281 19.11 31.72 16.74
CA GLU A 281 18.89 32.79 17.72
C GLU A 281 18.26 32.30 19.06
N ASP A 282 17.72 31.05 19.08
CA ASP A 282 17.22 30.31 20.23
C ASP A 282 18.30 29.37 20.82
#